data_5adad5f721f384bf15beab5763b07301
#
_entry.id   5adad5f721f384bf15beab5763b07301
#
_cell.length_a   1.000
_cell.length_b   1.000
_cell.length_c   1.000
_cell.angle_alpha   90.00
_cell.angle_beta   90.00
_cell.angle_gamma   90.00
#
_symmetry.space_group_name_H-M   'P 1'
#
loop_
_entity.id
_entity.type
_entity.pdbx_description
1 polymer ?
#
loop_
_entity_poly.entity_id
_entity_poly.type
_entity_poly.pdbx_seq_one_letter_code
_entity_poly.pdbx_strand_id
1 'polypeptide(L)'
;MEHRPNYTNVHNRFLLNGNHYRFDDLFEIAYSFIKEGEAHEKAIGDFLMDWIRPNEIITLKTSGSTGKPKLIQYNKQAMVNSALATGDHFNLKIGDKALHCLNADFIAGKMMLVRAMILGLEIDLVPPQGNVLANTNKTYDFAAMVPLQVEHAFEDLNKVKTLLIGGAPPSIQLKEKLKLKSTHCFETYGMTETVTHIASRKINGDTMLFTPLPAVKLSTDERDCLVIDVPYLSQEKIYTNDLVSLESDHRFLLKGRVDNVINTGGIKVIAEEIEAKMAAHISQLSLIHI
;
A
#
# COMPACT_ATOMS: atom_id res chain seq x y z
N MET A 1 15.35 11.69 -23.30
CA MET A 1 14.16 11.54 -22.41
C MET A 1 13.83 10.07 -22.39
N GLU A 2 14.02 9.39 -21.27
CA GLU A 2 13.55 8.01 -21.11
C GLU A 2 12.03 8.00 -21.27
N HIS A 3 11.56 7.14 -22.15
CA HIS A 3 10.15 7.01 -22.48
C HIS A 3 9.45 6.40 -21.25
N ARG A 4 8.76 7.21 -20.44
CA ARG A 4 7.98 6.70 -19.32
C ARG A 4 6.87 5.79 -19.86
N PRO A 5 6.69 4.59 -19.30
CA PRO A 5 5.61 3.70 -19.74
C PRO A 5 4.25 4.35 -19.50
N ASN A 6 3.30 4.07 -20.36
CA ASN A 6 1.90 4.41 -20.17
C ASN A 6 1.09 3.19 -19.69
N TYR A 7 -0.17 3.36 -19.36
CA TYR A 7 -1.02 2.30 -18.81
C TYR A 7 -1.30 1.14 -19.81
N THR A 8 -1.04 1.31 -21.10
CA THR A 8 -1.16 0.24 -22.11
C THR A 8 0.13 -0.56 -22.25
N ASN A 9 1.23 -0.15 -21.58
CA ASN A 9 2.47 -0.88 -21.60
C ASN A 9 2.44 -1.97 -20.52
N VAL A 10 2.67 -3.21 -20.94
CA VAL A 10 3.01 -4.31 -20.05
C VAL A 10 4.46 -4.67 -20.33
N HIS A 11 5.27 -4.70 -19.28
CA HIS A 11 6.70 -4.97 -19.41
C HIS A 11 6.93 -6.39 -19.98
N ASN A 12 7.86 -6.55 -20.89
CA ASN A 12 8.12 -7.81 -21.59
C ASN A 12 8.68 -8.95 -20.69
N ARG A 13 8.99 -8.66 -19.44
CA ARG A 13 9.40 -9.64 -18.41
C ARG A 13 8.31 -9.93 -17.38
N PHE A 14 7.14 -9.31 -17.51
CA PHE A 14 6.03 -9.58 -16.64
C PHE A 14 5.57 -11.03 -16.74
N LEU A 15 5.48 -11.72 -15.60
CA LEU A 15 4.88 -13.04 -15.48
C LEU A 15 3.77 -13.03 -14.44
N LEU A 16 2.67 -13.72 -14.74
CA LEU A 16 1.57 -13.96 -13.83
C LEU A 16 1.42 -15.48 -13.63
N ASN A 17 1.61 -15.98 -12.42
CA ASN A 17 1.65 -17.40 -12.10
C ASN A 17 2.61 -18.19 -13.05
N GLY A 18 3.75 -17.60 -13.37
CA GLY A 18 4.75 -18.20 -14.24
C GLY A 18 4.48 -18.12 -15.74
N ASN A 19 3.35 -17.56 -16.18
CA ASN A 19 3.01 -17.37 -17.58
C ASN A 19 3.24 -15.92 -18.01
N HIS A 20 3.75 -15.75 -19.24
CA HIS A 20 3.99 -14.45 -19.83
C HIS A 20 2.71 -13.92 -20.50
N TYR A 21 2.36 -12.65 -20.20
CA TYR A 21 1.24 -11.96 -20.81
C TYR A 21 1.68 -10.58 -21.29
N ARG A 22 1.22 -10.21 -22.50
CA ARG A 22 1.29 -8.86 -23.03
C ARG A 22 -0.02 -8.12 -22.77
N PHE A 23 -0.09 -6.85 -23.09
CA PHE A 23 -1.32 -6.06 -22.91
C PHE A 23 -2.52 -6.69 -23.65
N ASP A 24 -2.33 -7.17 -24.87
CA ASP A 24 -3.39 -7.77 -25.68
C ASP A 24 -3.88 -9.12 -25.11
N ASP A 25 -3.04 -9.82 -24.37
CA ASP A 25 -3.38 -11.12 -23.74
C ASP A 25 -4.22 -10.94 -22.47
N LEU A 26 -4.27 -9.71 -21.90
CA LEU A 26 -4.96 -9.44 -20.63
C LEU A 26 -6.46 -9.66 -20.72
N PHE A 27 -7.07 -9.53 -21.90
CA PHE A 27 -8.48 -9.81 -22.08
C PHE A 27 -8.82 -11.29 -21.83
N GLU A 28 -8.04 -12.19 -22.41
CA GLU A 28 -8.31 -13.65 -22.30
C GLU A 28 -8.12 -14.13 -20.87
N ILE A 29 -7.04 -13.70 -20.18
CA ILE A 29 -6.82 -14.10 -18.80
C ILE A 29 -7.87 -13.49 -17.87
N ALA A 30 -8.27 -12.24 -18.07
CA ALA A 30 -9.33 -11.59 -17.31
C ALA A 30 -10.67 -12.32 -17.46
N TYR A 31 -11.01 -12.71 -18.70
CA TYR A 31 -12.22 -13.46 -18.99
C TYR A 31 -12.20 -14.83 -18.32
N SER A 32 -11.09 -15.57 -18.41
CA SER A 32 -10.91 -16.86 -17.75
C SER A 32 -11.08 -16.74 -16.22
N PHE A 33 -10.45 -15.76 -15.60
CA PHE A 33 -10.59 -15.51 -14.15
C PHE A 33 -12.03 -15.20 -13.74
N ILE A 34 -12.77 -14.41 -14.52
CA ILE A 34 -14.18 -14.09 -14.23
C ILE A 34 -15.07 -15.33 -14.35
N LYS A 35 -14.84 -16.17 -15.35
CA LYS A 35 -15.72 -17.32 -15.65
C LYS A 35 -15.40 -18.56 -14.81
N GLU A 36 -14.12 -18.87 -14.65
CA GLU A 36 -13.64 -20.15 -14.13
C GLU A 36 -12.84 -20.01 -12.84
N GLY A 37 -12.37 -18.78 -12.55
CA GLY A 37 -11.48 -18.51 -11.41
C GLY A 37 -12.18 -18.60 -10.06
N GLU A 38 -11.36 -18.71 -9.03
CA GLU A 38 -11.80 -18.60 -7.64
C GLU A 38 -12.22 -17.14 -7.31
N ALA A 39 -12.83 -16.94 -6.15
CA ALA A 39 -13.38 -15.62 -5.77
C ALA A 39 -12.33 -14.49 -5.82
N HIS A 40 -11.08 -14.75 -5.42
CA HIS A 40 -10.02 -13.76 -5.47
C HIS A 40 -9.52 -13.50 -6.90
N GLU A 41 -9.54 -14.51 -7.78
CA GLU A 41 -9.18 -14.38 -9.18
C GLU A 41 -10.25 -13.61 -9.97
N LYS A 42 -11.53 -13.78 -9.62
CA LYS A 42 -12.63 -12.98 -10.22
C LYS A 42 -12.43 -11.49 -10.00
N ALA A 43 -12.08 -11.08 -8.78
CA ALA A 43 -11.78 -9.67 -8.48
C ALA A 43 -10.58 -9.13 -9.30
N ILE A 44 -9.58 -9.97 -9.56
CA ILE A 44 -8.45 -9.65 -10.43
C ILE A 44 -8.91 -9.53 -11.88
N GLY A 45 -9.74 -10.49 -12.35
CA GLY A 45 -10.31 -10.47 -13.69
C GLY A 45 -11.13 -9.20 -13.95
N ASP A 46 -12.01 -8.83 -13.02
CA ASP A 46 -12.80 -7.60 -13.10
C ASP A 46 -11.91 -6.35 -13.19
N PHE A 47 -10.84 -6.30 -12.38
CA PHE A 47 -9.88 -5.21 -12.47
C PHE A 47 -9.14 -5.18 -13.80
N LEU A 48 -8.66 -6.30 -14.32
CA LEU A 48 -7.97 -6.37 -15.60
C LEU A 48 -8.89 -5.95 -16.75
N MET A 49 -10.19 -6.34 -16.72
CA MET A 49 -11.18 -5.85 -17.69
C MET A 49 -11.35 -4.34 -17.66
N ASP A 50 -11.37 -3.73 -16.47
CA ASP A 50 -11.44 -2.27 -16.34
C ASP A 50 -10.12 -1.60 -16.79
N TRP A 51 -8.98 -2.28 -16.56
CA TRP A 51 -7.66 -1.77 -16.93
C TRP A 51 -7.47 -1.66 -18.44
N ILE A 52 -7.89 -2.68 -19.20
CA ILE A 52 -7.71 -2.72 -20.67
C ILE A 52 -8.70 -1.86 -21.45
N ARG A 53 -9.79 -1.40 -20.84
CA ARG A 53 -10.71 -0.46 -21.50
C ARG A 53 -9.95 0.79 -21.96
N PRO A 54 -10.32 1.37 -23.13
CA PRO A 54 -9.61 2.54 -23.66
C PRO A 54 -9.78 3.81 -22.81
N ASN A 55 -10.70 3.79 -21.83
CA ASN A 55 -10.89 4.89 -20.90
C ASN A 55 -9.67 5.07 -19.99
N GLU A 56 -9.14 6.28 -19.88
CA GLU A 56 -8.02 6.63 -19.02
C GLU A 56 -8.37 6.65 -17.51
N ILE A 57 -9.66 6.66 -17.19
CA ILE A 57 -10.16 6.74 -15.83
C ILE A 57 -10.70 5.36 -15.40
N ILE A 58 -10.30 4.94 -14.22
CA ILE A 58 -10.86 3.78 -13.52
C ILE A 58 -11.62 4.26 -12.28
N THR A 59 -12.84 3.74 -12.08
CA THR A 59 -13.68 4.09 -10.93
C THR A 59 -13.64 2.96 -9.92
N LEU A 60 -13.26 3.29 -8.69
CA LEU A 60 -13.16 2.34 -7.59
C LEU A 60 -14.15 2.69 -6.47
N LYS A 61 -14.66 1.66 -5.80
CA LYS A 61 -15.44 1.81 -4.58
C LYS A 61 -14.51 1.79 -3.39
N THR A 62 -14.66 2.76 -2.48
CA THR A 62 -13.96 2.70 -1.19
C THR A 62 -14.86 2.02 -0.16
N SER A 63 -14.24 1.31 0.76
CA SER A 63 -14.92 0.70 1.91
C SER A 63 -15.27 1.72 3.00
N GLY A 64 -15.78 2.90 2.66
CA GLY A 64 -16.00 4.02 3.56
C GLY A 64 -16.19 3.66 5.03
N SER A 65 -15.30 4.14 5.89
CA SER A 65 -15.37 3.99 7.35
C SER A 65 -16.64 4.61 7.96
N THR A 66 -17.43 5.35 7.18
CA THR A 66 -18.63 6.11 7.59
C THR A 66 -19.93 5.63 6.93
N GLY A 67 -19.96 4.43 6.34
CA GLY A 67 -21.22 3.73 6.00
C GLY A 67 -21.59 3.64 4.51
N LYS A 68 -21.43 4.64 3.67
CA LYS A 68 -21.74 4.53 2.23
C LYS A 68 -20.44 4.49 1.40
N PRO A 69 -20.25 3.47 0.53
CA PRO A 69 -19.10 3.43 -0.36
C PRO A 69 -19.04 4.70 -1.22
N LYS A 70 -17.91 5.38 -1.21
CA LYS A 70 -17.65 6.50 -2.13
C LYS A 70 -17.05 5.94 -3.42
N LEU A 71 -17.49 6.46 -4.57
CA LEU A 71 -16.85 6.21 -5.85
C LEU A 71 -15.72 7.22 -6.02
N ILE A 72 -14.51 6.71 -6.21
CA ILE A 72 -13.34 7.54 -6.49
C ILE A 72 -12.83 7.19 -7.89
N GLN A 73 -12.52 8.21 -8.65
CA GLN A 73 -11.96 8.10 -9.99
C GLN A 73 -10.45 8.30 -9.95
N TYR A 74 -9.72 7.38 -10.58
CA TYR A 74 -8.28 7.47 -10.74
C TYR A 74 -7.91 7.51 -12.21
N ASN A 75 -6.94 8.35 -12.55
CA ASN A 75 -6.28 8.27 -13.82
C ASN A 75 -5.33 7.06 -13.83
N LYS A 76 -5.43 6.19 -14.85
CA LYS A 76 -4.58 5.01 -14.99
C LYS A 76 -3.10 5.38 -15.07
N GLN A 77 -2.77 6.51 -15.72
CA GLN A 77 -1.40 6.97 -15.78
C GLN A 77 -0.86 7.38 -14.40
N ALA A 78 -1.69 7.95 -13.53
CA ALA A 78 -1.32 8.22 -12.13
C ALA A 78 -0.99 6.91 -11.37
N MET A 79 -1.74 5.82 -11.63
CA MET A 79 -1.44 4.50 -11.06
C MET A 79 -0.10 3.95 -11.59
N VAL A 80 0.19 4.13 -12.88
CA VAL A 80 1.51 3.77 -13.46
C VAL A 80 2.63 4.56 -12.79
N ASN A 81 2.47 5.88 -12.66
CA ASN A 81 3.47 6.74 -12.03
C ASN A 81 3.73 6.35 -10.57
N SER A 82 2.66 6.00 -9.85
CA SER A 82 2.77 5.49 -8.47
C SER A 82 3.50 4.14 -8.40
N ALA A 83 3.28 3.25 -9.39
CA ALA A 83 4.00 1.99 -9.48
C ALA A 83 5.51 2.20 -9.69
N LEU A 84 5.88 3.13 -10.59
CA LEU A 84 7.27 3.51 -10.83
C LEU A 84 7.93 4.09 -9.57
N ALA A 85 7.26 5.03 -8.89
CA ALA A 85 7.76 5.62 -7.65
C ALA A 85 7.98 4.56 -6.55
N THR A 86 7.10 3.55 -6.47
CA THR A 86 7.29 2.40 -5.58
C THR A 86 8.51 1.57 -5.97
N GLY A 87 8.67 1.28 -7.26
CA GLY A 87 9.82 0.54 -7.80
C GLY A 87 11.14 1.20 -7.45
N ASP A 88 11.24 2.51 -7.67
CA ASP A 88 12.42 3.31 -7.37
C ASP A 88 12.70 3.33 -5.86
N HIS A 89 11.67 3.56 -5.02
CA HIS A 89 11.82 3.67 -3.57
C HIS A 89 12.32 2.37 -2.91
N PHE A 90 11.80 1.24 -3.34
CA PHE A 90 12.17 -0.08 -2.82
C PHE A 90 13.24 -0.79 -3.65
N ASN A 91 13.77 -0.11 -4.68
CA ASN A 91 14.80 -0.63 -5.57
C ASN A 91 14.43 -1.98 -6.20
N LEU A 92 13.15 -2.11 -6.62
CA LEU A 92 12.65 -3.30 -7.28
C LEU A 92 13.28 -3.46 -8.65
N LYS A 93 13.61 -4.69 -9.02
CA LYS A 93 14.27 -5.02 -10.27
C LYS A 93 13.35 -5.81 -11.19
N ILE A 94 13.60 -5.70 -12.49
CA ILE A 94 12.96 -6.53 -13.49
C ILE A 94 13.22 -8.00 -13.17
N GLY A 95 12.16 -8.80 -13.13
CA GLY A 95 12.21 -10.22 -12.79
C GLY A 95 12.19 -10.52 -11.28
N ASP A 96 12.10 -9.49 -10.40
CA ASP A 96 11.87 -9.73 -8.98
C ASP A 96 10.55 -10.49 -8.78
N LYS A 97 10.57 -11.45 -7.87
CA LYS A 97 9.39 -12.26 -7.54
C LYS A 97 8.51 -11.53 -6.55
N ALA A 98 7.24 -11.39 -6.90
CA ALA A 98 6.24 -10.72 -6.07
C ALA A 98 5.10 -11.65 -5.67
N LEU A 99 4.59 -11.49 -4.44
CA LEU A 99 3.41 -12.21 -3.97
C LEU A 99 2.20 -11.28 -3.97
N HIS A 100 1.14 -11.67 -4.69
CA HIS A 100 -0.16 -11.04 -4.63
C HIS A 100 -1.07 -11.83 -3.68
N CYS A 101 -1.31 -11.26 -2.51
CA CYS A 101 -2.13 -11.85 -1.46
C CYS A 101 -3.16 -10.85 -0.89
N LEU A 102 -3.38 -9.74 -1.57
CA LEU A 102 -4.39 -8.74 -1.21
C LEU A 102 -5.63 -8.90 -2.06
N ASN A 103 -6.81 -8.56 -1.50
CA ASN A 103 -8.03 -8.56 -2.29
C ASN A 103 -8.00 -7.44 -3.35
N ALA A 104 -8.18 -7.81 -4.62
CA ALA A 104 -8.21 -6.89 -5.76
C ALA A 104 -9.51 -6.07 -5.88
N ASP A 105 -10.49 -6.24 -4.99
CA ASP A 105 -11.58 -5.28 -4.85
C ASP A 105 -11.08 -3.94 -4.31
N PHE A 106 -9.99 -3.94 -3.55
CA PHE A 106 -9.38 -2.76 -2.97
C PHE A 106 -8.19 -2.27 -3.79
N ILE A 107 -7.91 -0.95 -3.68
CA ILE A 107 -6.83 -0.31 -4.42
C ILE A 107 -5.47 -0.95 -4.16
N ALA A 108 -5.20 -1.41 -2.94
CA ALA A 108 -3.91 -2.03 -2.60
C ALA A 108 -3.63 -3.31 -3.41
N GLY A 109 -4.65 -4.20 -3.58
CA GLY A 109 -4.54 -5.38 -4.43
C GLY A 109 -4.36 -5.01 -5.91
N LYS A 110 -5.17 -4.06 -6.42
CA LYS A 110 -5.04 -3.56 -7.80
C LYS A 110 -3.64 -3.01 -8.07
N MET A 111 -3.08 -2.24 -7.14
CA MET A 111 -1.76 -1.64 -7.31
C MET A 111 -0.61 -2.67 -7.30
N MET A 112 -0.78 -3.83 -6.67
CA MET A 112 0.21 -4.91 -6.79
C MET A 112 0.28 -5.44 -8.23
N LEU A 113 -0.87 -5.57 -8.90
CA LEU A 113 -0.94 -5.97 -10.33
C LEU A 113 -0.33 -4.90 -11.23
N VAL A 114 -0.67 -3.62 -11.02
CA VAL A 114 -0.08 -2.52 -11.80
C VAL A 114 1.44 -2.48 -11.63
N ARG A 115 1.96 -2.63 -10.40
CA ARG A 115 3.41 -2.71 -10.17
C ARG A 115 4.03 -3.85 -10.94
N ALA A 116 3.44 -5.05 -10.91
CA ALA A 116 3.97 -6.21 -11.61
C ALA A 116 4.00 -6.00 -13.13
N MET A 117 2.91 -5.50 -13.72
CA MET A 117 2.82 -5.23 -15.15
C MET A 117 3.82 -4.17 -15.62
N ILE A 118 3.97 -3.08 -14.85
CA ILE A 118 4.82 -1.95 -15.26
C ILE A 118 6.30 -2.18 -14.98
N LEU A 119 6.63 -2.80 -13.83
CA LEU A 119 8.01 -3.01 -13.42
C LEU A 119 8.61 -4.33 -13.94
N GLY A 120 7.80 -5.19 -14.58
CA GLY A 120 8.26 -6.49 -15.09
C GLY A 120 8.54 -7.50 -13.99
N LEU A 121 7.69 -7.53 -12.95
CA LEU A 121 7.84 -8.50 -11.87
C LEU A 121 7.23 -9.86 -12.25
N GLU A 122 7.71 -10.92 -11.60
CA GLU A 122 7.12 -12.26 -11.63
C GLU A 122 6.16 -12.38 -10.45
N ILE A 123 4.85 -12.25 -10.69
CA ILE A 123 3.85 -12.21 -9.62
C ILE A 123 3.08 -13.54 -9.51
N ASP A 124 3.08 -14.11 -8.31
CA ASP A 124 2.24 -15.26 -7.97
C ASP A 124 0.98 -14.79 -7.23
N LEU A 125 -0.18 -15.35 -7.60
CA LEU A 125 -1.46 -15.07 -6.96
C LEU A 125 -1.75 -16.14 -5.91
N VAL A 126 -2.18 -15.70 -4.72
CA VAL A 126 -2.68 -16.59 -3.67
C VAL A 126 -3.96 -16.02 -3.06
N PRO A 127 -4.86 -16.86 -2.53
CA PRO A 127 -6.05 -16.39 -1.82
C PRO A 127 -5.66 -15.44 -0.67
N PRO A 128 -6.39 -14.31 -0.46
CA PRO A 128 -6.05 -13.31 0.55
C PRO A 128 -6.49 -13.71 1.98
N GLN A 129 -6.40 -14.97 2.34
CA GLN A 129 -6.92 -15.55 3.59
C GLN A 129 -5.86 -16.34 4.34
N GLY A 130 -5.96 -16.35 5.66
CA GLY A 130 -5.11 -17.15 6.54
C GLY A 130 -3.62 -16.81 6.43
N ASN A 131 -2.77 -17.85 6.55
CA ASN A 131 -1.34 -17.72 6.29
C ASN A 131 -1.07 -17.82 4.79
N VAL A 132 -0.92 -16.67 4.15
CA VAL A 132 -0.69 -16.54 2.69
C VAL A 132 0.65 -17.13 2.20
N LEU A 133 1.54 -17.50 3.12
CA LEU A 133 2.85 -18.11 2.85
C LEU A 133 2.93 -19.60 3.19
N ALA A 134 1.87 -20.19 3.82
CA ALA A 134 1.91 -21.56 4.32
C ALA A 134 2.16 -22.60 3.22
N ASN A 135 1.51 -22.45 2.07
CA ASN A 135 1.50 -23.45 1.00
C ASN A 135 2.52 -23.18 -0.11
N THR A 136 3.52 -22.33 0.15
CA THR A 136 4.58 -22.07 -0.82
C THR A 136 5.96 -22.37 -0.25
N ASN A 137 6.80 -23.00 -1.08
CA ASN A 137 8.24 -23.14 -0.82
C ASN A 137 9.06 -22.09 -1.57
N LYS A 138 8.39 -21.17 -2.30
CA LYS A 138 9.05 -20.09 -3.02
C LYS A 138 9.46 -18.98 -2.06
N THR A 139 10.47 -18.23 -2.44
CA THR A 139 10.85 -16.96 -1.82
C THR A 139 10.47 -15.81 -2.74
N TYR A 140 10.11 -14.68 -2.14
CA TYR A 140 9.65 -13.50 -2.84
C TYR A 140 10.53 -12.29 -2.49
N ASP A 141 10.86 -11.50 -3.48
CA ASP A 141 11.60 -10.25 -3.30
C ASP A 141 10.69 -9.15 -2.72
N PHE A 142 9.40 -9.21 -3.06
CA PHE A 142 8.44 -8.18 -2.72
C PHE A 142 7.04 -8.72 -2.41
N ALA A 143 6.44 -8.23 -1.33
CA ALA A 143 5.03 -8.49 -1.00
C ALA A 143 4.40 -7.28 -0.30
N ALA A 144 3.07 -7.20 -0.34
CA ALA A 144 2.28 -6.28 0.47
C ALA A 144 1.20 -7.05 1.23
N MET A 145 1.04 -6.76 2.52
CA MET A 145 0.09 -7.43 3.41
C MET A 145 -0.60 -6.44 4.34
N VAL A 146 -1.78 -6.80 4.82
CA VAL A 146 -2.40 -6.12 5.96
C VAL A 146 -1.85 -6.71 7.28
N PRO A 147 -1.91 -5.98 8.42
CA PRO A 147 -1.36 -6.45 9.70
C PRO A 147 -1.82 -7.86 10.09
N LEU A 148 -3.10 -8.18 9.89
CA LEU A 148 -3.64 -9.51 10.21
C LEU A 148 -2.99 -10.63 9.38
N GLN A 149 -2.72 -10.41 8.09
CA GLN A 149 -1.99 -11.38 7.26
C GLN A 149 -0.56 -11.57 7.75
N VAL A 150 0.09 -10.48 8.18
CA VAL A 150 1.45 -10.53 8.76
C VAL A 150 1.47 -11.35 10.04
N GLU A 151 0.46 -11.19 10.92
CA GLU A 151 0.33 -12.00 12.13
C GLU A 151 0.15 -13.48 11.82
N HIS A 152 -0.72 -13.82 10.86
CA HIS A 152 -0.94 -15.21 10.46
C HIS A 152 0.27 -15.85 9.76
N ALA A 153 1.02 -15.06 8.99
CA ALA A 153 2.19 -15.54 8.24
C ALA A 153 3.52 -15.33 8.99
N PHE A 154 3.47 -14.97 10.29
CA PHE A 154 4.61 -14.47 11.02
C PHE A 154 5.83 -15.41 10.98
N GLU A 155 5.62 -16.71 11.13
CA GLU A 155 6.72 -17.69 11.11
C GLU A 155 7.34 -17.87 9.71
N ASP A 156 6.56 -17.63 8.66
CA ASP A 156 6.96 -17.77 7.26
C ASP A 156 7.51 -16.49 6.63
N LEU A 157 7.58 -15.37 7.35
CA LEU A 157 7.99 -14.07 6.80
C LEU A 157 9.40 -14.07 6.21
N ASN A 158 10.28 -14.97 6.63
CA ASN A 158 11.61 -15.17 6.05
C ASN A 158 11.58 -15.55 4.55
N LYS A 159 10.41 -15.99 4.04
CA LYS A 159 10.18 -16.21 2.61
C LYS A 159 10.03 -14.91 1.81
N VAL A 160 9.92 -13.75 2.46
CA VAL A 160 9.75 -12.43 1.83
C VAL A 160 10.93 -11.53 2.19
N LYS A 161 11.60 -10.96 1.19
CA LYS A 161 12.73 -10.05 1.39
C LYS A 161 12.26 -8.65 1.80
N THR A 162 11.32 -8.06 1.05
CA THR A 162 10.76 -6.73 1.30
C THR A 162 9.24 -6.82 1.45
N LEU A 163 8.74 -6.47 2.62
CA LEU A 163 7.32 -6.55 2.96
C LEU A 163 6.76 -5.15 3.26
N LEU A 164 5.76 -4.74 2.50
CA LEU A 164 4.96 -3.55 2.80
C LEU A 164 3.78 -3.94 3.70
N ILE A 165 3.56 -3.18 4.75
CA ILE A 165 2.44 -3.36 5.68
C ILE A 165 1.57 -2.12 5.64
N GLY A 166 0.32 -2.28 5.22
CA GLY A 166 -0.59 -1.15 5.03
C GLY A 166 -2.05 -1.54 5.26
N GLY A 167 -2.95 -0.61 4.94
CA GLY A 167 -4.39 -0.75 5.19
C GLY A 167 -4.82 -0.39 6.62
N ALA A 168 -3.97 -0.66 7.61
CA ALA A 168 -4.09 -0.21 9.00
C ALA A 168 -2.69 -0.13 9.63
N PRO A 169 -2.49 0.65 10.71
CA PRO A 169 -1.24 0.64 11.47
C PRO A 169 -1.03 -0.74 12.12
N PRO A 170 0.16 -1.35 12.02
CA PRO A 170 0.47 -2.55 12.79
C PRO A 170 0.50 -2.23 14.30
N SER A 171 0.02 -3.17 15.12
CA SER A 171 0.06 -3.03 16.58
C SER A 171 1.49 -2.87 17.09
N ILE A 172 1.64 -2.26 18.26
CA ILE A 172 2.97 -2.09 18.89
C ILE A 172 3.62 -3.46 19.12
N GLN A 173 2.84 -4.43 19.58
CA GLN A 173 3.31 -5.81 19.80
C GLN A 173 3.82 -6.46 18.51
N LEU A 174 3.08 -6.25 17.39
CA LEU A 174 3.51 -6.76 16.09
C LEU A 174 4.80 -6.06 15.63
N LYS A 175 4.90 -4.74 15.78
CA LYS A 175 6.12 -3.99 15.43
C LYS A 175 7.34 -4.50 16.20
N GLU A 176 7.21 -4.74 17.52
CA GLU A 176 8.33 -5.27 18.33
C GLU A 176 8.76 -6.66 17.87
N LYS A 177 7.81 -7.54 17.56
CA LYS A 177 8.12 -8.86 17.00
C LYS A 177 8.82 -8.77 15.64
N LEU A 178 8.36 -7.85 14.76
CA LEU A 178 8.92 -7.67 13.42
C LEU A 178 10.37 -7.13 13.43
N LYS A 179 10.79 -6.44 14.49
CA LYS A 179 12.19 -6.01 14.64
C LYS A 179 13.18 -7.18 14.65
N LEU A 180 12.74 -8.36 15.05
CA LEU A 180 13.56 -9.57 15.14
C LEU A 180 13.62 -10.38 13.83
N LYS A 181 12.84 -10.00 12.81
CA LYS A 181 12.80 -10.72 11.53
C LYS A 181 13.86 -10.19 10.55
N SER A 182 14.40 -11.08 9.73
CA SER A 182 15.33 -10.73 8.63
C SER A 182 14.64 -10.03 7.47
N THR A 183 13.34 -10.21 7.31
CA THR A 183 12.49 -9.52 6.32
C THR A 183 12.54 -8.01 6.53
N HIS A 184 12.78 -7.24 5.49
CA HIS A 184 12.70 -5.79 5.54
C HIS A 184 11.23 -5.36 5.59
N CYS A 185 10.70 -5.11 6.78
CA CYS A 185 9.31 -4.73 7.01
C CYS A 185 9.16 -3.22 6.99
N PHE A 186 8.24 -2.72 6.16
CA PHE A 186 7.94 -1.30 6.03
C PHE A 186 6.47 -1.03 6.32
N GLU A 187 6.21 -0.16 7.27
CA GLU A 187 4.89 0.45 7.44
C GLU A 187 4.71 1.52 6.37
N THR A 188 3.57 1.53 5.70
CA THR A 188 3.27 2.48 4.63
C THR A 188 2.29 3.54 5.09
N TYR A 189 2.47 4.76 4.60
CA TYR A 189 1.55 5.88 4.78
C TYR A 189 1.00 6.31 3.43
N GLY A 190 -0.32 6.40 3.35
CA GLY A 190 -1.05 6.83 2.17
C GLY A 190 -2.55 6.74 2.40
N MET A 191 -3.31 7.24 1.46
CA MET A 191 -4.76 7.28 1.50
C MET A 191 -5.33 7.04 0.10
N THR A 192 -6.65 6.97 0.01
CA THR A 192 -7.33 6.76 -1.27
C THR A 192 -7.02 7.88 -2.26
N GLU A 193 -6.95 9.11 -1.77
CA GLU A 193 -6.66 10.32 -2.57
C GLU A 193 -5.24 10.32 -3.15
N THR A 194 -4.31 9.57 -2.55
CA THR A 194 -2.94 9.39 -3.06
C THR A 194 -2.76 8.15 -3.92
N VAL A 195 -3.86 7.49 -4.36
CA VAL A 195 -3.89 6.19 -5.06
C VAL A 195 -3.41 5.06 -4.17
N THR A 196 -2.23 5.19 -3.58
CA THR A 196 -1.59 4.24 -2.67
C THR A 196 -0.66 4.97 -1.70
N HIS A 197 0.31 4.27 -1.13
CA HIS A 197 1.26 4.88 -0.22
C HIS A 197 2.15 5.93 -0.92
N ILE A 198 2.45 6.99 -0.20
CA ILE A 198 3.34 8.08 -0.63
C ILE A 198 4.56 8.19 0.28
N ALA A 199 4.59 7.46 1.36
CA ALA A 199 5.72 7.38 2.26
C ALA A 199 5.78 6.00 2.93
N SER A 200 6.95 5.65 3.44
CA SER A 200 7.15 4.44 4.23
C SER A 200 8.15 4.64 5.36
N ARG A 201 8.04 3.84 6.41
CA ARG A 201 9.08 3.74 7.44
C ARG A 201 9.46 2.28 7.68
N LYS A 202 10.75 2.01 7.81
CA LYS A 202 11.25 0.67 8.11
C LYS A 202 10.96 0.34 9.58
N ILE A 203 10.18 -0.71 9.86
CA ILE A 203 9.80 -1.12 11.22
C ILE A 203 11.01 -1.65 11.99
N ASN A 204 11.84 -2.45 11.32
CA ASN A 204 13.08 -2.98 11.87
C ASN A 204 14.30 -2.09 11.52
N GLY A 205 14.10 -0.78 11.52
CA GLY A 205 15.11 0.25 11.35
C GLY A 205 15.22 1.15 12.57
N ASP A 206 16.15 2.10 12.51
CA ASP A 206 16.52 2.98 13.64
C ASP A 206 15.67 4.26 13.73
N THR A 207 14.71 4.46 12.81
CA THR A 207 13.92 5.69 12.76
C THR A 207 12.43 5.44 12.84
N MET A 208 11.72 6.33 13.55
CA MET A 208 10.25 6.39 13.57
C MET A 208 9.68 7.27 12.46
N LEU A 209 10.54 7.91 11.67
CA LEU A 209 10.12 8.86 10.64
C LEU A 209 9.71 8.13 9.36
N PHE A 210 8.63 8.61 8.76
CA PHE A 210 8.25 8.21 7.41
C PHE A 210 9.12 8.96 6.39
N THR A 211 9.65 8.22 5.44
CA THR A 211 10.40 8.73 4.29
C THR A 211 9.48 8.81 3.09
N PRO A 212 9.29 9.97 2.45
CA PRO A 212 8.46 10.10 1.26
C PRO A 212 9.04 9.34 0.07
N LEU A 213 8.17 8.90 -0.84
CA LEU A 213 8.56 8.35 -2.12
C LEU A 213 9.17 9.46 -3.01
N PRO A 214 9.94 9.08 -4.06
CA PRO A 214 10.50 10.05 -4.99
C PRO A 214 9.47 11.04 -5.54
N ALA A 215 9.85 12.31 -5.66
CA ALA A 215 9.04 13.43 -6.14
C ALA A 215 7.82 13.80 -5.28
N VAL A 216 7.57 13.14 -4.15
CA VAL A 216 6.58 13.58 -3.15
C VAL A 216 7.15 14.77 -2.38
N LYS A 217 6.40 15.88 -2.35
CA LYS A 217 6.73 17.06 -1.57
C LYS A 217 5.75 17.19 -0.41
N LEU A 218 6.28 17.47 0.76
CA LEU A 218 5.51 17.55 2.00
C LEU A 218 5.64 18.94 2.61
N SER A 219 4.55 19.43 3.17
CA SER A 219 4.48 20.63 3.99
C SER A 219 3.40 20.46 5.06
N THR A 220 3.24 21.43 5.94
CA THR A 220 2.15 21.46 6.92
C THR A 220 1.24 22.67 6.68
N ASP A 221 -0.02 22.57 7.08
CA ASP A 221 -0.96 23.69 7.14
C ASP A 221 -0.87 24.39 8.52
N GLU A 222 -1.73 25.40 8.74
CA GLU A 222 -1.81 26.17 9.99
C GLU A 222 -2.21 25.32 11.23
N ARG A 223 -2.72 24.10 11.01
CA ARG A 223 -3.14 23.15 12.05
C ARG A 223 -2.04 22.14 12.37
N ASP A 224 -0.83 22.25 11.77
CA ASP A 224 0.23 21.24 11.77
C ASP A 224 -0.19 19.92 11.09
N CYS A 225 -1.21 19.97 10.22
CA CYS A 225 -1.63 18.83 9.44
C CYS A 225 -0.82 18.70 8.16
N LEU A 226 -0.54 17.46 7.76
CA LEU A 226 0.26 17.14 6.57
C LEU A 226 -0.45 17.62 5.30
N VAL A 227 0.29 18.33 4.45
CA VAL A 227 -0.09 18.72 3.09
C VAL A 227 0.81 18.00 2.11
N ILE A 228 0.21 17.26 1.19
CA ILE A 228 0.89 16.37 0.25
C ILE A 228 0.79 16.96 -1.16
N ASP A 229 1.92 17.14 -1.82
CA ASP A 229 2.04 17.57 -3.21
C ASP A 229 2.73 16.44 -4.00
N VAL A 230 1.98 15.80 -4.88
CA VAL A 230 2.46 14.68 -5.71
C VAL A 230 2.18 14.98 -7.18
N PRO A 231 3.07 15.71 -7.87
CA PRO A 231 2.82 16.20 -9.22
C PRO A 231 2.54 15.12 -10.28
N TYR A 232 3.00 13.90 -10.03
CA TYR A 232 2.74 12.77 -10.93
C TYR A 232 1.37 12.08 -10.70
N LEU A 233 0.64 12.44 -9.63
CA LEU A 233 -0.71 11.96 -9.35
C LEU A 233 -1.78 13.00 -9.66
N SER A 234 -1.57 14.24 -9.21
CA SER A 234 -2.52 15.33 -9.31
C SER A 234 -1.80 16.68 -9.39
N GLN A 235 -2.45 17.68 -10.00
CA GLN A 235 -1.99 19.07 -9.94
C GLN A 235 -2.41 19.78 -8.64
N GLU A 236 -3.38 19.22 -7.93
CA GLU A 236 -3.88 19.78 -6.66
C GLU A 236 -3.18 19.13 -5.47
N LYS A 237 -2.87 19.96 -4.47
CA LYS A 237 -2.35 19.48 -3.19
C LYS A 237 -3.45 18.81 -2.38
N ILE A 238 -3.08 17.77 -1.66
CA ILE A 238 -3.99 17.03 -0.78
C ILE A 238 -3.77 17.53 0.65
N TYR A 239 -4.82 18.10 1.24
CA TYR A 239 -4.84 18.55 2.63
C TYR A 239 -5.38 17.41 3.49
N THR A 240 -4.61 16.99 4.48
CA THR A 240 -5.00 15.90 5.36
C THR A 240 -5.49 16.42 6.71
N ASN A 241 -6.00 15.52 7.54
CA ASN A 241 -6.26 15.74 8.96
C ASN A 241 -5.22 15.02 9.84
N ASP A 242 -4.08 14.64 9.28
CA ASP A 242 -3.03 13.91 9.97
C ASP A 242 -2.00 14.89 10.54
N LEU A 243 -1.93 14.98 11.87
CA LEU A 243 -0.96 15.79 12.59
C LEU A 243 0.43 15.20 12.48
N VAL A 244 1.40 16.01 12.09
CA VAL A 244 2.78 15.57 11.88
C VAL A 244 3.81 16.50 12.51
N SER A 245 5.02 16.00 12.68
CA SER A 245 6.24 16.80 12.82
C SER A 245 7.07 16.58 11.58
N LEU A 246 7.28 17.62 10.80
CA LEU A 246 8.06 17.58 9.57
C LEU A 246 9.53 17.93 9.89
N GLU A 247 10.47 17.08 9.49
CA GLU A 247 11.90 17.29 9.63
C GLU A 247 12.47 18.06 8.43
N SER A 248 13.66 18.63 8.59
CA SER A 248 14.32 19.45 7.57
C SER A 248 14.65 18.69 6.27
N ASP A 249 14.73 17.37 6.33
CA ASP A 249 14.96 16.48 5.19
C ASP A 249 13.67 15.93 4.58
N HIS A 250 12.54 16.58 4.87
CA HIS A 250 11.19 16.20 4.41
C HIS A 250 10.67 14.86 4.92
N ARG A 251 11.35 14.19 5.85
CA ARG A 251 10.79 13.07 6.59
C ARG A 251 9.83 13.59 7.67
N PHE A 252 8.87 12.78 8.06
CA PHE A 252 7.89 13.21 9.06
C PHE A 252 7.59 12.13 10.10
N LEU A 253 7.26 12.58 11.30
CA LEU A 253 6.66 11.78 12.36
C LEU A 253 5.16 11.98 12.33
N LEU A 254 4.40 10.90 12.16
CA LEU A 254 2.94 10.91 12.32
C LEU A 254 2.61 10.89 13.81
N LYS A 255 1.88 11.91 14.28
CA LYS A 255 1.48 12.07 15.69
C LYS A 255 0.08 11.53 15.98
N GLY A 256 -0.85 11.69 15.01
CA GLY A 256 -2.24 11.29 15.13
C GLY A 256 -3.12 12.08 14.19
N ARG A 257 -4.41 12.16 14.49
CA ARG A 257 -5.37 12.91 13.68
C ARG A 257 -5.91 14.12 14.46
N VAL A 258 -6.10 15.25 13.77
CA VAL A 258 -6.69 16.44 14.38
C VAL A 258 -8.10 16.19 14.90
N ASP A 259 -8.83 15.28 14.25
CA ASP A 259 -10.18 14.87 14.65
C ASP A 259 -10.21 14.16 16.03
N ASN A 260 -9.09 13.54 16.43
CA ASN A 260 -8.93 12.79 17.68
C ASN A 260 -8.28 13.63 18.80
N VAL A 261 -8.05 14.93 18.57
CA VAL A 261 -7.47 15.81 19.58
C VAL A 261 -8.49 16.15 20.66
N ILE A 262 -8.16 15.80 21.88
CA ILE A 262 -8.94 16.12 23.07
C ILE A 262 -8.45 17.45 23.66
N ASN A 263 -9.33 18.44 23.74
CA ASN A 263 -9.03 19.70 24.42
C ASN A 263 -9.48 19.63 25.88
N THR A 264 -8.52 19.64 26.80
CA THR A 264 -8.83 19.62 28.24
C THR A 264 -8.07 20.71 28.97
N GLY A 265 -8.79 21.66 29.60
CA GLY A 265 -8.17 22.72 30.36
C GLY A 265 -7.17 23.61 29.62
N GLY A 266 -7.31 23.77 28.27
CA GLY A 266 -6.36 24.51 27.43
C GLY A 266 -5.17 23.70 26.93
N ILE A 267 -5.11 22.41 27.26
CA ILE A 267 -4.07 21.49 26.77
C ILE A 267 -4.66 20.65 25.66
N LYS A 268 -3.96 20.61 24.51
CA LYS A 268 -4.27 19.70 23.40
C LYS A 268 -3.62 18.35 23.68
N VAL A 269 -4.43 17.31 23.76
CA VAL A 269 -3.99 15.94 24.01
C VAL A 269 -4.28 15.12 22.75
N ILE A 270 -3.27 14.52 22.16
CA ILE A 270 -3.39 13.63 20.99
C ILE A 270 -3.65 12.22 21.52
N ALA A 271 -4.81 11.64 21.18
CA ALA A 271 -5.24 10.34 21.70
C ALA A 271 -4.24 9.24 21.37
N GLU A 272 -3.72 9.24 20.14
CA GLU A 272 -2.76 8.24 19.65
C GLU A 272 -1.42 8.27 20.43
N GLU A 273 -0.98 9.45 20.90
CA GLU A 273 0.21 9.56 21.75
C GLU A 273 0.00 8.94 23.14
N ILE A 274 -1.21 9.09 23.70
CA ILE A 274 -1.58 8.45 24.97
C ILE A 274 -1.65 6.95 24.78
N GLU A 275 -2.33 6.47 23.72
CA GLU A 275 -2.41 5.05 23.40
C GLU A 275 -1.03 4.43 23.29
N ALA A 276 -0.09 5.10 22.57
CA ALA A 276 1.27 4.63 22.43
C ALA A 276 2.01 4.51 23.78
N LYS A 277 1.81 5.44 24.70
CA LYS A 277 2.39 5.40 26.07
C LYS A 277 1.74 4.35 26.95
N MET A 278 0.43 4.16 26.84
CA MET A 278 -0.31 3.17 27.62
C MET A 278 -0.15 1.75 27.12
N ALA A 279 0.08 1.53 25.83
CA ALA A 279 0.22 0.20 25.23
C ALA A 279 1.36 -0.62 25.85
N ALA A 280 2.39 0.02 26.42
CA ALA A 280 3.44 -0.64 27.18
C ALA A 280 2.92 -1.26 28.51
N HIS A 281 1.77 -0.81 29.01
CA HIS A 281 1.24 -1.17 30.31
C HIS A 281 -0.09 -1.94 30.26
N ILE A 282 -0.82 -1.84 29.12
CA ILE A 282 -2.16 -2.40 28.98
C ILE A 282 -2.27 -3.13 27.63
N SER A 283 -2.30 -4.45 27.65
CA SER A 283 -2.26 -5.30 26.46
C SER A 283 -3.53 -5.28 25.57
N GLN A 284 -4.57 -4.51 25.90
CA GLN A 284 -5.87 -4.55 25.20
C GLN A 284 -6.62 -3.21 25.12
N LEU A 285 -5.95 -2.06 25.04
CA LEU A 285 -6.66 -0.80 24.86
C LEU A 285 -6.46 -0.23 23.43
N SER A 286 -7.58 -0.06 22.71
CA SER A 286 -7.70 0.89 21.61
C SER A 286 -8.75 1.93 21.98
N LEU A 287 -8.38 3.19 22.10
CA LEU A 287 -9.30 4.31 22.39
C LEU A 287 -10.18 4.68 21.19
N ILE A 288 -9.86 4.16 20.00
CA ILE A 288 -10.56 4.45 18.74
C ILE A 288 -11.95 3.79 18.66
N HIS A 289 -12.33 2.99 19.64
CA HIS A 289 -13.60 2.27 19.67
C HIS A 289 -14.57 2.76 20.76
N ILE A 290 -14.43 4.00 21.24
CA ILE A 290 -15.43 4.64 22.12
C ILE A 290 -16.28 5.60 21.31
#